data_299409df8dfd537c8dc1c2a68dbe77ce
#
_entry.id   299409df8dfd537c8dc1c2a68dbe77ce
#
_cell.length_a   1.000
_cell.length_b   1.000
_cell.length_c   1.000
_cell.angle_alpha   90.00
_cell.angle_beta   90.00
_cell.angle_gamma   90.00
#
_symmetry.space_group_name_H-M   'P 1'
#
loop_
_entity.id
_entity.type
_entity.pdbx_description
1 polymer ?
#
loop_
_entity_poly.entity_id
_entity_poly.type
_entity_poly.pdbx_seq_one_letter_code
_entity_poly.pdbx_strand_id
1 'polypeptide(L)'
;MYELEAPMQTGNTTATPEYTLSMIEKAMTNATEFASTFNLYLSKKSGGSHVDVIKAANEFAQALSETLLSSKGITRFADTEEASDKLVKRAKDSGDVGQRFFLNLQSFRLLATGKTEDIALRHNAEVRGSLSKLSETIEKLVPKTKSNLSKTNGDIGDIVSQEMQNAARAIEEATLRIQNLIARDKGNKYNALDVQVHDSILQATLAITNAIGRLIQAATESQEEIVKEGKGSSTTQQFYKRNNRWTEGLISAAKAVAYATGLLIESADGVISGSHSLEQLIVASNEVSAATAQLVAASRVKASLMSKTQQRLEVASKAVTDACKALVRQVKTISNAQGDDDVTDYKAMPSHEFKVREMEQQVEILKLEKDLGAARRRLGEMRRAGYHQED
;
A
#
# COMPACT_ATOMS: atom_id res chain seq x y z
N MET A 1 7.75 13.55 -11.18
CA MET A 1 8.82 14.39 -10.59
C MET A 1 8.25 15.43 -9.62
N TYR A 2 7.28 16.26 -10.02
CA TYR A 2 6.63 17.24 -9.09
C TYR A 2 6.03 16.61 -7.83
N GLU A 3 5.50 15.40 -7.90
CA GLU A 3 4.94 14.70 -6.75
C GLU A 3 6.00 14.26 -5.72
N LEU A 4 7.27 14.13 -6.11
CA LEU A 4 8.37 13.87 -5.16
C LEU A 4 8.69 15.08 -4.29
N GLU A 5 8.39 16.30 -4.76
CA GLU A 5 8.63 17.57 -4.05
C GLU A 5 7.42 18.05 -3.24
N ALA A 6 6.21 17.59 -3.59
CA ALA A 6 5.00 17.97 -2.87
C ALA A 6 5.00 17.43 -1.43
N PRO A 7 4.48 18.17 -0.44
CA PRO A 7 4.33 17.65 0.91
C PRO A 7 3.52 16.34 0.90
N MET A 8 3.79 15.44 1.85
CA MET A 8 3.08 14.15 1.98
C MET A 8 1.59 14.35 2.26
N GLN A 9 0.83 14.69 1.23
CA GLN A 9 -0.62 14.57 1.25
C GLN A 9 -0.98 13.27 0.54
N THR A 10 -1.55 12.32 1.26
CA THR A 10 -2.22 11.10 0.74
C THR A 10 -1.42 10.19 -0.23
N GLY A 11 -0.14 10.38 -0.43
CA GLY A 11 0.68 9.47 -1.24
C GLY A 11 0.95 8.18 -0.47
N ASN A 12 1.10 7.10 -1.17
CA ASN A 12 1.41 5.72 -0.80
C ASN A 12 2.02 5.52 0.61
N THR A 13 1.22 5.78 1.66
CA THR A 13 1.62 5.68 3.08
C THR A 13 1.87 4.23 3.51
N THR A 14 1.54 3.28 2.64
CA THR A 14 1.65 1.84 2.86
C THR A 14 2.90 1.22 2.24
N ALA A 15 3.69 1.99 1.46
CA ALA A 15 4.92 1.47 0.86
C ALA A 15 5.93 1.06 1.95
N THR A 16 6.53 -0.12 1.78
CA THR A 16 7.63 -0.63 2.60
C THR A 16 8.94 -0.60 1.81
N PRO A 17 10.12 -0.59 2.48
CA PRO A 17 11.40 -0.70 1.80
C PRO A 17 11.50 -1.94 0.92
N GLU A 18 11.02 -3.09 1.39
CA GLU A 18 11.03 -4.36 0.66
C GLU A 18 10.17 -4.30 -0.61
N TYR A 19 8.97 -3.70 -0.52
CA TYR A 19 8.13 -3.45 -1.69
C TYR A 19 8.85 -2.58 -2.71
N THR A 20 9.47 -1.47 -2.27
CA THR A 20 10.19 -0.56 -3.15
C THR A 20 11.39 -1.24 -3.81
N LEU A 21 12.13 -2.08 -3.08
CA LEU A 21 13.22 -2.89 -3.64
C LEU A 21 12.72 -3.86 -4.73
N SER A 22 11.58 -4.51 -4.52
CA SER A 22 10.96 -5.37 -5.53
C SER A 22 10.55 -4.60 -6.78
N MET A 23 10.03 -3.38 -6.61
CA MET A 23 9.69 -2.50 -7.76
C MET A 23 10.93 -2.05 -8.53
N ILE A 24 12.06 -1.79 -7.85
CA ILE A 24 13.35 -1.51 -8.50
C ILE A 24 13.80 -2.69 -9.36
N GLU A 25 13.75 -3.91 -8.82
CA GLU A 25 14.09 -5.13 -9.58
C GLU A 25 13.21 -5.28 -10.83
N LYS A 26 11.90 -5.03 -10.69
CA LYS A 26 10.96 -5.03 -11.82
C LYS A 26 11.30 -3.95 -12.83
N ALA A 27 11.59 -2.73 -12.41
CA ALA A 27 11.98 -1.64 -13.30
C ALA A 27 13.28 -1.95 -14.06
N MET A 28 14.27 -2.55 -13.41
CA MET A 28 15.53 -2.99 -14.07
C MET A 28 15.28 -4.07 -15.12
N THR A 29 14.40 -5.03 -14.82
CA THR A 29 14.03 -6.11 -15.75
C THR A 29 13.31 -5.54 -16.97
N ASN A 30 12.30 -4.69 -16.74
CA ASN A 30 11.51 -4.08 -17.80
C ASN A 30 12.34 -3.11 -18.65
N ALA A 31 13.31 -2.39 -18.06
CA ALA A 31 14.26 -1.57 -18.82
C ALA A 31 15.10 -2.41 -19.78
N THR A 32 15.54 -3.59 -19.34
CA THR A 32 16.31 -4.51 -20.17
C THR A 32 15.46 -5.11 -21.29
N GLU A 33 14.22 -5.49 -20.98
CA GLU A 33 13.26 -5.99 -21.97
C GLU A 33 12.92 -4.92 -23.01
N PHE A 34 12.69 -3.68 -22.58
CA PHE A 34 12.45 -2.56 -23.48
C PHE A 34 13.63 -2.32 -24.42
N ALA A 35 14.87 -2.28 -23.92
CA ALA A 35 16.07 -2.13 -24.73
C ALA A 35 16.21 -3.28 -25.75
N SER A 36 15.99 -4.52 -25.33
CA SER A 36 16.09 -5.71 -26.18
C SER A 36 15.03 -5.73 -27.27
N THR A 37 13.79 -5.45 -26.92
CA THR A 37 12.66 -5.41 -27.85
C THR A 37 12.82 -4.27 -28.87
N PHE A 38 13.33 -3.11 -28.42
CA PHE A 38 13.66 -1.99 -29.30
C PHE A 38 14.76 -2.36 -30.30
N ASN A 39 15.83 -2.99 -29.87
CA ASN A 39 16.93 -3.47 -30.73
C ASN A 39 16.44 -4.51 -31.74
N LEU A 40 15.59 -5.44 -31.31
CA LEU A 40 14.99 -6.45 -32.19
C LEU A 40 14.13 -5.82 -33.28
N TYR A 41 13.30 -4.82 -32.91
CA TYR A 41 12.49 -4.06 -33.87
C TYR A 41 13.36 -3.31 -34.90
N LEU A 42 14.44 -2.64 -34.47
CA LEU A 42 15.34 -1.91 -35.36
C LEU A 42 16.15 -2.83 -36.30
N SER A 43 16.54 -4.02 -35.83
CA SER A 43 17.31 -4.96 -36.62
C SER A 43 16.54 -5.59 -37.79
N LYS A 44 15.23 -5.32 -37.92
CA LYS A 44 14.30 -5.89 -38.91
C LYS A 44 14.36 -7.43 -38.98
N LYS A 45 14.88 -8.09 -37.96
CA LYS A 45 14.86 -9.54 -37.85
C LYS A 45 13.43 -10.01 -37.58
N SER A 46 13.10 -11.18 -38.16
CA SER A 46 11.79 -11.81 -37.98
C SER A 46 11.42 -11.90 -36.49
N GLY A 47 10.38 -11.19 -36.02
CA GLY A 47 9.89 -11.24 -34.66
C GLY A 47 9.79 -9.89 -33.91
N GLY A 48 10.36 -8.80 -34.43
CA GLY A 48 10.24 -7.46 -33.80
C GLY A 48 9.00 -6.71 -34.25
N SER A 49 8.03 -6.47 -33.37
CA SER A 49 6.83 -5.65 -33.61
C SER A 49 6.92 -4.32 -32.88
N HIS A 50 6.41 -3.24 -33.49
CA HIS A 50 6.28 -1.95 -32.81
C HIS A 50 5.31 -2.02 -31.60
N VAL A 51 4.34 -2.94 -31.65
CA VAL A 51 3.40 -3.19 -30.55
C VAL A 51 4.13 -3.72 -29.32
N ASP A 52 5.09 -4.65 -29.53
CA ASP A 52 5.90 -5.20 -28.44
C ASP A 52 6.82 -4.13 -27.83
N VAL A 53 7.35 -3.23 -28.65
CA VAL A 53 8.15 -2.07 -28.18
C VAL A 53 7.29 -1.15 -27.31
N ILE A 54 6.07 -0.81 -27.74
CA ILE A 54 5.15 0.04 -26.96
C ILE A 54 4.76 -0.64 -25.65
N LYS A 55 4.48 -1.93 -25.69
CA LYS A 55 4.15 -2.73 -24.50
C LYS A 55 5.29 -2.71 -23.50
N ALA A 56 6.51 -3.06 -23.93
CA ALA A 56 7.69 -3.05 -23.07
C ALA A 56 8.02 -1.65 -22.52
N ALA A 57 7.82 -0.59 -23.32
CA ALA A 57 7.97 0.80 -22.91
C ALA A 57 6.98 1.15 -21.78
N ASN A 58 5.71 0.78 -21.92
CA ASN A 58 4.67 1.04 -20.93
C ASN A 58 4.93 0.27 -19.63
N GLU A 59 5.34 -0.98 -19.72
CA GLU A 59 5.70 -1.80 -18.56
C GLU A 59 6.88 -1.21 -17.78
N PHE A 60 7.90 -0.74 -18.48
CA PHE A 60 9.03 -0.04 -17.86
C PHE A 60 8.59 1.30 -17.23
N ALA A 61 7.83 2.12 -17.95
CA ALA A 61 7.32 3.40 -17.44
C ALA A 61 6.49 3.23 -16.16
N GLN A 62 5.61 2.23 -16.14
CA GLN A 62 4.80 1.92 -14.97
C GLN A 62 5.65 1.48 -13.78
N ALA A 63 6.57 0.52 -13.99
CA ALA A 63 7.44 0.04 -12.91
C ALA A 63 8.35 1.15 -12.36
N LEU A 64 8.87 2.03 -13.22
CA LEU A 64 9.65 3.19 -12.80
C LEU A 64 8.81 4.18 -12.00
N SER A 65 7.59 4.51 -12.47
CA SER A 65 6.67 5.41 -11.75
C SER A 65 6.33 4.88 -10.37
N GLU A 66 6.00 3.60 -10.25
CA GLU A 66 5.72 2.94 -8.96
C GLU A 66 6.95 2.95 -8.03
N THR A 67 8.16 2.75 -8.59
CA THR A 67 9.42 2.86 -7.84
C THR A 67 9.59 4.26 -7.26
N LEU A 68 9.33 5.31 -8.04
CA LEU A 68 9.47 6.69 -7.60
C LEU A 68 8.44 7.05 -6.51
N LEU A 69 7.18 6.67 -6.71
CA LEU A 69 6.09 6.92 -5.76
C LEU A 69 6.31 6.19 -4.44
N SER A 70 6.70 4.92 -4.49
CA SER A 70 6.99 4.13 -3.30
C SER A 70 8.23 4.65 -2.58
N SER A 71 9.26 5.10 -3.30
CA SER A 71 10.47 5.72 -2.70
C SER A 71 10.12 6.94 -1.86
N LYS A 72 9.14 7.75 -2.28
CA LYS A 72 8.62 8.86 -1.45
C LYS A 72 7.94 8.34 -0.18
N GLY A 73 7.11 7.29 -0.30
CA GLY A 73 6.39 6.71 0.83
C GLY A 73 7.31 6.18 1.93
N ILE A 74 8.47 5.65 1.57
CA ILE A 74 9.44 5.06 2.52
C ILE A 74 10.40 6.07 3.16
N THR A 75 10.37 7.35 2.80
CA THR A 75 11.18 8.38 3.47
C THR A 75 10.90 8.45 4.98
N ARG A 76 9.70 8.05 5.41
CA ARG A 76 9.31 7.98 6.81
C ARG A 76 10.14 6.99 7.65
N PHE A 77 10.81 6.01 7.01
CA PHE A 77 11.68 5.04 7.67
C PHE A 77 13.13 5.51 7.79
N ALA A 78 13.48 6.67 7.21
CA ALA A 78 14.82 7.22 7.33
C ALA A 78 15.05 7.75 8.75
N ASP A 79 16.19 7.38 9.36
CA ASP A 79 16.53 7.76 10.72
C ASP A 79 16.93 9.24 10.85
N THR A 80 17.38 9.85 9.76
CA THR A 80 17.83 11.24 9.69
C THR A 80 17.25 11.94 8.47
N GLU A 81 17.12 13.27 8.54
CA GLU A 81 16.73 14.11 7.42
C GLU A 81 17.68 13.96 6.24
N GLU A 82 18.98 13.87 6.51
CA GLU A 82 20.01 13.64 5.47
C GLU A 82 19.79 12.31 4.72
N ALA A 83 19.41 11.24 5.43
CA ALA A 83 19.10 9.96 4.82
C ALA A 83 17.83 10.04 3.95
N SER A 84 16.81 10.77 4.40
CA SER A 84 15.60 11.06 3.65
C SER A 84 15.89 11.84 2.36
N ASP A 85 16.66 12.93 2.46
CA ASP A 85 17.06 13.77 1.32
C ASP A 85 17.89 12.99 0.30
N LYS A 86 18.80 12.16 0.78
CA LYS A 86 19.59 11.27 -0.08
C LYS A 86 18.74 10.29 -0.84
N LEU A 87 17.70 9.71 -0.19
CA LEU A 87 16.75 8.81 -0.83
C LEU A 87 15.96 9.54 -1.92
N VAL A 88 15.41 10.71 -1.61
CA VAL A 88 14.66 11.54 -2.57
C VAL A 88 15.54 11.93 -3.75
N LYS A 89 16.78 12.36 -3.50
CA LYS A 89 17.74 12.69 -4.55
C LYS A 89 18.01 11.50 -5.47
N ARG A 90 18.26 10.31 -4.91
CA ARG A 90 18.48 9.08 -5.72
C ARG A 90 17.26 8.67 -6.53
N ALA A 91 16.06 8.83 -5.97
CA ALA A 91 14.82 8.60 -6.70
C ALA A 91 14.68 9.57 -7.89
N LYS A 92 14.94 10.87 -7.69
CA LYS A 92 14.94 11.87 -8.77
C LYS A 92 15.96 11.54 -9.86
N ASP A 93 17.21 11.24 -9.47
CA ASP A 93 18.27 10.83 -10.40
C ASP A 93 17.81 9.64 -11.27
N SER A 94 17.12 8.66 -10.67
CA SER A 94 16.60 7.50 -11.40
C SER A 94 15.46 7.86 -12.36
N GLY A 95 14.59 8.78 -11.97
CA GLY A 95 13.54 9.33 -12.82
C GLY A 95 14.11 10.07 -14.04
N ASP A 96 15.12 10.91 -13.83
CA ASP A 96 15.78 11.70 -14.90
C ASP A 96 16.50 10.78 -15.89
N VAL A 97 17.18 9.74 -15.39
CA VAL A 97 17.85 8.76 -16.25
C VAL A 97 16.82 7.97 -17.06
N GLY A 98 15.71 7.54 -16.44
CA GLY A 98 14.62 6.88 -17.14
C GLY A 98 13.99 7.75 -18.23
N GLN A 99 13.72 9.03 -17.92
CA GLN A 99 13.21 9.98 -18.90
C GLN A 99 14.16 10.15 -20.09
N ARG A 100 15.47 10.31 -19.83
CA ARG A 100 16.48 10.40 -20.90
C ARG A 100 16.52 9.14 -21.74
N PHE A 101 16.34 7.97 -21.15
CA PHE A 101 16.26 6.71 -21.88
C PHE A 101 15.13 6.75 -22.93
N PHE A 102 13.93 7.14 -22.56
CA PHE A 102 12.81 7.30 -23.48
C PHE A 102 13.10 8.33 -24.59
N LEU A 103 13.59 9.52 -24.21
CA LEU A 103 13.89 10.60 -25.15
C LEU A 103 14.97 10.19 -26.16
N ASN A 104 16.01 9.50 -25.71
CA ASN A 104 17.08 9.05 -26.58
C ASN A 104 16.62 7.98 -27.56
N LEU A 105 15.75 7.03 -27.13
CA LEU A 105 15.17 6.07 -28.04
C LEU A 105 14.15 6.69 -29.02
N GLN A 106 13.41 7.71 -28.59
CA GLN A 106 12.49 8.46 -29.45
C GLN A 106 13.25 9.24 -30.55
N SER A 107 14.31 9.95 -30.19
CA SER A 107 15.13 10.75 -31.14
C SER A 107 15.93 9.88 -32.09
N PHE A 108 16.19 8.65 -31.73
CA PHE A 108 16.94 7.68 -32.50
C PHE A 108 16.30 7.35 -33.86
N ARG A 109 15.00 7.48 -34.00
CA ARG A 109 14.24 7.28 -35.24
C ARG A 109 14.69 8.19 -36.40
N LEU A 110 15.40 9.28 -36.07
CA LEU A 110 15.84 10.30 -37.02
C LEU A 110 17.32 10.13 -37.46
N LEU A 111 18.09 9.27 -36.78
CA LEU A 111 19.54 9.18 -36.96
C LEU A 111 19.99 7.77 -37.40
N ALA A 112 19.30 7.12 -38.33
CA ALA A 112 19.56 5.76 -38.82
C ALA A 112 20.97 5.59 -39.38
N THR A 113 22.01 5.64 -38.54
CA THR A 113 23.39 5.33 -38.85
C THR A 113 23.91 4.20 -37.96
N GLY A 114 23.87 3.02 -38.45
CA GLY A 114 24.78 1.87 -38.31
C GLY A 114 25.23 1.30 -36.95
N LYS A 115 24.97 1.98 -35.79
CA LYS A 115 25.43 1.52 -34.45
C LYS A 115 24.32 1.57 -33.40
N THR A 116 23.18 1.04 -33.73
CA THR A 116 21.93 1.16 -32.97
C THR A 116 21.92 0.32 -31.70
N GLU A 117 22.43 -0.89 -31.72
CA GLU A 117 22.40 -1.84 -30.58
C GLU A 117 23.16 -1.30 -29.35
N ASP A 118 24.27 -0.62 -29.57
CA ASP A 118 25.11 -0.09 -28.49
C ASP A 118 24.43 1.05 -27.71
N ILE A 119 23.57 1.84 -28.36
CA ILE A 119 22.92 3.01 -27.70
C ILE A 119 21.86 2.56 -26.72
N ALA A 120 20.95 1.66 -27.12
CA ALA A 120 19.91 1.15 -26.25
C ALA A 120 20.51 0.39 -25.05
N LEU A 121 21.54 -0.40 -25.28
CA LEU A 121 22.27 -1.13 -24.22
C LEU A 121 23.00 -0.19 -23.28
N ARG A 122 23.61 0.90 -23.76
CA ARG A 122 24.25 1.90 -22.93
C ARG A 122 23.27 2.62 -22.03
N HIS A 123 22.15 3.09 -22.56
CA HIS A 123 21.13 3.76 -21.77
C HIS A 123 20.44 2.80 -20.79
N ASN A 124 20.23 1.54 -21.15
CA ASN A 124 19.80 0.51 -20.20
C ASN A 124 20.80 0.35 -19.05
N ALA A 125 22.11 0.33 -19.34
CA ALA A 125 23.13 0.24 -18.30
C ALA A 125 23.12 1.47 -17.37
N GLU A 126 22.89 2.67 -17.90
CA GLU A 126 22.75 3.89 -17.10
C GLU A 126 21.53 3.83 -16.19
N VAL A 127 20.35 3.39 -16.69
CA VAL A 127 19.13 3.18 -15.89
C VAL A 127 19.39 2.18 -14.78
N ARG A 128 19.94 1.02 -15.09
CA ARG A 128 20.26 -0.02 -14.11
C ARG A 128 21.24 0.48 -13.05
N GLY A 129 22.28 1.22 -13.47
CA GLY A 129 23.26 1.81 -12.55
C GLY A 129 22.65 2.82 -11.59
N SER A 130 21.69 3.63 -12.04
CA SER A 130 20.99 4.57 -11.19
C SER A 130 20.03 3.87 -10.23
N LEU A 131 19.24 2.91 -10.71
CA LEU A 131 18.35 2.08 -9.90
C LEU A 131 19.11 1.25 -8.87
N SER A 132 20.31 0.72 -9.19
CA SER A 132 21.17 0.01 -8.24
C SER A 132 21.60 0.93 -7.08
N LYS A 133 21.99 2.17 -7.37
CA LYS A 133 22.33 3.16 -6.33
C LYS A 133 21.14 3.53 -5.44
N LEU A 134 19.94 3.56 -6.01
CA LEU A 134 18.71 3.74 -5.25
C LEU A 134 18.45 2.52 -4.35
N SER A 135 18.57 1.29 -4.89
CA SER A 135 18.46 0.04 -4.13
C SER A 135 19.39 0.01 -2.92
N GLU A 136 20.68 0.31 -3.12
CA GLU A 136 21.68 0.38 -2.04
C GLU A 136 21.31 1.38 -0.93
N THR A 137 20.62 2.46 -1.31
CA THR A 137 20.18 3.47 -0.33
C THR A 137 18.98 2.93 0.47
N ILE A 138 18.06 2.23 -0.19
CA ILE A 138 16.86 1.65 0.45
C ILE A 138 17.22 0.43 1.30
N GLU A 139 18.18 -0.39 0.88
CA GLU A 139 18.65 -1.55 1.66
C GLU A 139 19.15 -1.18 3.06
N LYS A 140 19.61 0.06 3.24
CA LYS A 140 20.02 0.57 4.55
C LYS A 140 18.84 0.88 5.48
N LEU A 141 17.65 1.03 4.91
CA LEU A 141 16.40 1.25 5.66
C LEU A 141 15.75 -0.09 6.07
N VAL A 142 16.12 -1.19 5.41
CA VAL A 142 15.62 -2.52 5.76
C VAL A 142 16.27 -2.95 7.08
N PRO A 143 15.50 -3.39 8.08
CA PRO A 143 16.04 -3.94 9.31
C PRO A 143 17.01 -5.08 9.05
N LYS A 144 18.12 -5.13 9.77
CA LYS A 144 19.16 -6.17 9.62
C LYS A 144 18.76 -7.49 10.27
N THR A 145 17.49 -7.81 10.30
CA THR A 145 17.01 -9.07 10.87
C THR A 145 17.35 -10.22 9.94
N LYS A 146 17.84 -11.26 10.56
CA LYS A 146 18.08 -12.55 9.90
C LYS A 146 16.72 -13.07 9.45
N SER A 147 16.49 -13.15 8.14
CA SER A 147 15.25 -13.68 7.59
C SER A 147 14.94 -15.04 8.24
N ASN A 148 13.82 -15.14 8.92
CA ASN A 148 13.38 -16.39 9.55
C ASN A 148 13.15 -17.50 8.51
N LEU A 149 12.89 -17.14 7.26
CA LEU A 149 12.74 -18.06 6.13
C LEU A 149 14.01 -18.84 5.79
N SER A 150 15.21 -18.28 6.07
CA SER A 150 16.48 -19.00 5.82
C SER A 150 16.80 -20.08 6.86
N LYS A 151 16.08 -20.10 7.99
CA LYS A 151 16.30 -21.04 9.11
C LYS A 151 15.29 -22.19 9.16
N THR A 152 14.17 -22.11 8.43
CA THR A 152 13.20 -23.18 8.37
C THR A 152 13.60 -24.21 7.32
N ASN A 153 13.83 -25.45 7.76
CA ASN A 153 14.07 -26.61 6.91
C ASN A 153 12.83 -27.06 6.12
N GLY A 154 11.74 -26.26 6.13
CA GLY A 154 10.50 -26.52 5.40
C GLY A 154 10.53 -26.02 3.95
N ASP A 155 9.65 -26.56 3.11
CA ASP A 155 9.43 -26.01 1.76
C ASP A 155 8.84 -24.59 1.89
N ILE A 156 9.51 -23.60 1.29
CA ILE A 156 9.06 -22.19 1.31
C ILE A 156 7.66 -22.04 0.69
N GLY A 157 7.32 -22.90 -0.30
CA GLY A 157 5.99 -22.95 -0.89
C GLY A 157 4.90 -23.34 0.10
N ASP A 158 5.20 -24.32 0.96
CA ASP A 158 4.29 -24.74 2.03
C ASP A 158 4.07 -23.63 3.06
N ILE A 159 5.15 -22.90 3.41
CA ILE A 159 5.07 -21.76 4.34
C ILE A 159 4.16 -20.66 3.78
N VAL A 160 4.30 -20.29 2.50
CA VAL A 160 3.45 -19.27 1.87
C VAL A 160 1.99 -19.71 1.88
N SER A 161 1.73 -20.95 1.44
CA SER A 161 0.37 -21.50 1.43
C SER A 161 -0.24 -21.55 2.83
N GLN A 162 0.57 -21.93 3.83
CA GLN A 162 0.15 -22.00 5.21
C GLN A 162 -0.15 -20.61 5.80
N GLU A 163 0.66 -19.59 5.49
CA GLU A 163 0.42 -18.23 5.97
C GLU A 163 -0.82 -17.58 5.31
N MET A 164 -1.07 -17.85 4.04
CA MET A 164 -2.30 -17.44 3.38
C MET A 164 -3.53 -18.12 3.99
N GLN A 165 -3.43 -19.42 4.31
CA GLN A 165 -4.49 -20.16 5.00
C GLN A 165 -4.70 -19.67 6.44
N ASN A 166 -3.63 -19.32 7.16
CA ASN A 166 -3.71 -18.74 8.49
C ASN A 166 -4.44 -17.40 8.46
N ALA A 167 -4.12 -16.53 7.48
CA ALA A 167 -4.83 -15.28 7.29
C ALA A 167 -6.32 -15.50 6.97
N ALA A 168 -6.65 -16.47 6.11
CA ALA A 168 -8.03 -16.82 5.80
C ALA A 168 -8.80 -17.30 7.06
N ARG A 169 -8.21 -18.21 7.84
CA ARG A 169 -8.80 -18.69 9.11
C ARG A 169 -9.01 -17.57 10.12
N ALA A 170 -8.02 -16.68 10.28
CA ALA A 170 -8.17 -15.54 11.19
C ALA A 170 -9.34 -14.63 10.80
N ILE A 171 -9.61 -14.48 9.50
CA ILE A 171 -10.74 -13.69 8.98
C ILE A 171 -12.07 -14.42 9.18
N GLU A 172 -12.10 -15.74 9.01
CA GLU A 172 -13.29 -16.56 9.30
C GLU A 172 -13.64 -16.49 10.80
N GLU A 173 -12.67 -16.65 11.68
CA GLU A 173 -12.84 -16.48 13.13
C GLU A 173 -13.33 -15.06 13.48
N ALA A 174 -12.76 -14.07 12.83
CA ALA A 174 -13.17 -12.69 12.93
C ALA A 174 -14.63 -12.49 12.52
N THR A 175 -15.05 -13.09 11.41
CA THR A 175 -16.43 -13.04 10.92
C THR A 175 -17.40 -13.69 11.92
N LEU A 176 -17.04 -14.84 12.49
CA LEU A 176 -17.83 -15.51 13.50
C LEU A 176 -17.97 -14.68 14.79
N ARG A 177 -16.91 -13.96 15.20
CA ARG A 177 -16.96 -13.05 16.35
C ARG A 177 -17.98 -11.94 16.14
N ILE A 178 -17.99 -11.29 14.98
CA ILE A 178 -18.96 -10.25 14.65
C ILE A 178 -20.39 -10.82 14.62
N GLN A 179 -20.62 -11.99 14.03
CA GLN A 179 -21.93 -12.63 14.02
C GLN A 179 -22.43 -12.93 15.44
N ASN A 180 -21.54 -13.38 16.34
CA ASN A 180 -21.87 -13.60 17.74
C ASN A 180 -22.17 -12.28 18.48
N LEU A 181 -21.48 -11.18 18.16
CA LEU A 181 -21.77 -9.84 18.72
C LEU A 181 -23.17 -9.38 18.29
N ILE A 182 -23.51 -9.51 17.00
CA ILE A 182 -24.85 -9.20 16.47
C ILE A 182 -25.94 -10.03 17.17
N ALA A 183 -25.68 -11.30 17.45
CA ALA A 183 -26.63 -12.17 18.14
C ALA A 183 -26.82 -11.78 19.61
N ARG A 184 -25.74 -11.35 20.29
CA ARG A 184 -25.78 -10.90 21.70
C ARG A 184 -26.46 -9.55 21.86
N ASP A 185 -26.27 -8.62 20.94
CA ASP A 185 -26.81 -7.26 21.04
C ASP A 185 -28.35 -7.26 20.95
N LYS A 186 -28.94 -8.18 20.20
CA LYS A 186 -30.40 -8.38 20.11
C LYS A 186 -31.06 -8.81 21.44
N GLY A 187 -30.28 -9.22 22.43
CA GLY A 187 -30.74 -9.63 23.77
C GLY A 187 -30.66 -8.55 24.85
N ASN A 188 -30.02 -7.41 24.60
CA ASN A 188 -29.79 -6.36 25.59
C ASN A 188 -30.86 -5.25 25.53
N LYS A 189 -31.27 -4.76 26.72
CA LYS A 189 -32.22 -3.65 26.85
C LYS A 189 -31.48 -2.30 26.76
N TYR A 190 -31.07 -1.89 25.57
CA TYR A 190 -30.60 -0.54 25.31
C TYR A 190 -31.73 0.38 24.85
N ASN A 191 -31.52 1.69 24.86
CA ASN A 191 -32.43 2.63 24.22
C ASN A 191 -32.54 2.32 22.72
N ALA A 192 -33.72 2.51 22.13
CA ALA A 192 -33.98 2.12 20.73
C ALA A 192 -33.02 2.80 19.74
N LEU A 193 -32.54 4.00 20.03
CA LEU A 193 -31.55 4.74 19.23
C LEU A 193 -30.14 4.10 19.30
N ASP A 194 -29.70 3.72 20.49
CA ASP A 194 -28.38 3.09 20.70
C ASP A 194 -28.33 1.73 20.03
N VAL A 195 -29.42 0.94 20.12
CA VAL A 195 -29.53 -0.35 19.44
C VAL A 195 -29.40 -0.20 17.93
N GLN A 196 -30.03 0.81 17.34
CA GLN A 196 -29.98 1.04 15.90
C GLN A 196 -28.56 1.45 15.45
N VAL A 197 -27.87 2.26 16.26
CA VAL A 197 -26.48 2.67 16.00
C VAL A 197 -25.54 1.47 16.09
N HIS A 198 -25.66 0.66 17.14
CA HIS A 198 -24.85 -0.54 17.35
C HIS A 198 -25.04 -1.56 16.23
N ASP A 199 -26.31 -1.90 15.89
CA ASP A 199 -26.59 -2.84 14.79
C ASP A 199 -26.00 -2.35 13.47
N SER A 200 -26.11 -1.07 13.21
CA SER A 200 -25.56 -0.42 12.02
C SER A 200 -24.04 -0.53 11.92
N ILE A 201 -23.31 -0.30 13.03
CA ILE A 201 -21.84 -0.48 13.10
C ILE A 201 -21.45 -1.95 12.91
N LEU A 202 -22.15 -2.87 13.56
CA LEU A 202 -21.90 -4.30 13.45
C LEU A 202 -22.13 -4.83 12.02
N GLN A 203 -23.23 -4.41 11.37
CA GLN A 203 -23.53 -4.77 10.00
C GLN A 203 -22.49 -4.25 9.02
N ALA A 204 -22.05 -3.00 9.20
CA ALA A 204 -20.98 -2.43 8.38
C ALA A 204 -19.63 -3.15 8.59
N THR A 205 -19.30 -3.51 9.84
CA THR A 205 -18.10 -4.28 10.18
C THR A 205 -18.15 -5.68 9.57
N LEU A 206 -19.31 -6.35 9.62
CA LEU A 206 -19.54 -7.65 8.97
C LEU A 206 -19.37 -7.56 7.45
N ALA A 207 -19.88 -6.50 6.83
CA ALA A 207 -19.72 -6.28 5.39
C ALA A 207 -18.23 -6.11 5.00
N ILE A 208 -17.44 -5.40 5.80
CA ILE A 208 -15.99 -5.24 5.61
C ILE A 208 -15.31 -6.60 5.74
N THR A 209 -15.59 -7.37 6.79
CA THR A 209 -14.96 -8.68 7.05
C THR A 209 -15.25 -9.67 5.92
N ASN A 210 -16.48 -9.70 5.43
CA ASN A 210 -16.87 -10.53 4.27
C ASN A 210 -16.14 -10.09 2.98
N ALA A 211 -15.94 -8.78 2.79
CA ALA A 211 -15.18 -8.28 1.65
C ALA A 211 -13.68 -8.65 1.76
N ILE A 212 -13.11 -8.65 2.96
CA ILE A 212 -11.74 -9.10 3.23
C ILE A 212 -11.59 -10.60 2.97
N GLY A 213 -12.56 -11.43 3.34
CA GLY A 213 -12.56 -12.86 3.01
C GLY A 213 -12.41 -13.10 1.49
N ARG A 214 -13.17 -12.36 0.68
CA ARG A 214 -13.05 -12.42 -0.79
C ARG A 214 -11.70 -11.87 -1.28
N LEU A 215 -11.15 -10.85 -0.61
CA LEU A 215 -9.83 -10.30 -0.94
C LEU A 215 -8.73 -11.36 -0.75
N ILE A 216 -8.71 -12.06 0.39
CA ILE A 216 -7.70 -13.09 0.66
C ILE A 216 -7.84 -14.26 -0.33
N GLN A 217 -9.05 -14.67 -0.66
CA GLN A 217 -9.26 -15.68 -1.70
C GLN A 217 -8.67 -15.23 -3.04
N ALA A 218 -8.99 -14.02 -3.48
CA ALA A 218 -8.44 -13.46 -4.73
C ALA A 218 -6.91 -13.30 -4.69
N ALA A 219 -6.34 -12.99 -3.51
CA ALA A 219 -4.89 -12.91 -3.32
C ALA A 219 -4.23 -14.30 -3.44
N THR A 220 -4.85 -15.33 -2.91
CA THR A 220 -4.38 -16.72 -3.05
C THR A 220 -4.42 -17.16 -4.52
N GLU A 221 -5.53 -16.94 -5.23
CA GLU A 221 -5.65 -17.23 -6.66
C GLU A 221 -4.57 -16.48 -7.49
N SER A 222 -4.32 -15.21 -7.18
CA SER A 222 -3.29 -14.42 -7.87
C SER A 222 -1.89 -14.94 -7.58
N GLN A 223 -1.61 -15.33 -6.35
CA GLN A 223 -0.33 -15.91 -5.95
C GLN A 223 -0.07 -17.25 -6.67
N GLU A 224 -1.07 -18.12 -6.77
CA GLU A 224 -0.97 -19.39 -7.47
C GLU A 224 -0.71 -19.18 -8.97
N GLU A 225 -1.41 -18.24 -9.62
CA GLU A 225 -1.19 -17.88 -11.03
C GLU A 225 0.24 -17.37 -11.24
N ILE A 226 0.70 -16.43 -10.39
CA ILE A 226 2.07 -15.87 -10.47
C ILE A 226 3.12 -16.97 -10.37
N VAL A 227 2.96 -17.91 -9.45
CA VAL A 227 3.89 -19.03 -9.30
C VAL A 227 3.84 -19.96 -10.51
N LYS A 228 2.63 -20.30 -10.98
CA LYS A 228 2.43 -21.17 -12.14
C LYS A 228 3.06 -20.60 -13.41
N GLU A 229 2.88 -19.31 -13.66
CA GLU A 229 3.45 -18.63 -14.83
C GLU A 229 4.96 -18.38 -14.67
N GLY A 230 5.39 -17.94 -13.48
CA GLY A 230 6.76 -17.51 -13.23
C GLY A 230 7.78 -18.61 -12.98
N LYS A 231 7.36 -19.83 -12.63
CA LYS A 231 8.29 -20.94 -12.38
C LYS A 231 8.90 -21.53 -13.66
N GLY A 232 8.20 -21.47 -14.78
CA GLY A 232 8.62 -22.12 -16.03
C GLY A 232 8.87 -23.61 -15.82
N SER A 233 10.09 -24.08 -16.20
CA SER A 233 10.53 -25.47 -15.99
C SER A 233 11.09 -25.74 -14.58
N SER A 234 11.21 -24.71 -13.71
CA SER A 234 11.74 -24.86 -12.36
C SER A 234 10.66 -25.33 -11.37
N THR A 235 11.11 -25.83 -10.19
CA THR A 235 10.17 -26.20 -9.12
C THR A 235 9.61 -24.96 -8.43
N THR A 236 8.45 -25.10 -7.80
CA THR A 236 7.81 -24.06 -6.97
C THR A 236 8.78 -23.54 -5.90
N GLN A 237 9.52 -24.44 -5.24
CA GLN A 237 10.52 -24.10 -4.25
C GLN A 237 11.64 -23.22 -4.81
N GLN A 238 12.13 -23.54 -6.01
CA GLN A 238 13.16 -22.73 -6.67
C GLN A 238 12.63 -21.36 -7.09
N PHE A 239 11.35 -21.26 -7.45
CA PHE A 239 10.72 -19.98 -7.72
C PHE A 239 10.71 -19.09 -6.48
N TYR A 240 10.23 -19.59 -5.34
CA TYR A 240 10.21 -18.82 -4.09
C TYR A 240 11.59 -18.45 -3.58
N LYS A 241 12.58 -19.34 -3.68
CA LYS A 241 13.97 -19.03 -3.31
C LYS A 241 14.56 -17.88 -4.13
N ARG A 242 14.27 -17.85 -5.43
CA ARG A 242 14.72 -16.77 -6.32
C ARG A 242 13.97 -15.45 -6.08
N ASN A 243 12.76 -15.52 -5.57
CA ASN A 243 11.86 -14.38 -5.33
C ASN A 243 11.58 -14.20 -3.84
N ASN A 244 12.54 -14.49 -2.96
CA ASN A 244 12.32 -14.49 -1.49
C ASN A 244 11.82 -13.14 -0.98
N ARG A 245 12.34 -12.00 -1.46
CA ARG A 245 11.88 -10.65 -1.07
C ARG A 245 10.41 -10.43 -1.41
N TRP A 246 9.98 -10.84 -2.61
CA TRP A 246 8.57 -10.79 -2.98
C TRP A 246 7.73 -11.68 -2.08
N THR A 247 8.21 -12.88 -1.81
CA THR A 247 7.55 -13.86 -0.95
C THR A 247 7.35 -13.33 0.46
N GLU A 248 8.40 -12.78 1.07
CA GLU A 248 8.35 -12.15 2.39
C GLU A 248 7.38 -10.97 2.41
N GLY A 249 7.41 -10.11 1.39
CA GLY A 249 6.51 -8.98 1.25
C GLY A 249 5.03 -9.40 1.13
N LEU A 250 4.73 -10.46 0.40
CA LEU A 250 3.38 -10.99 0.26
C LEU A 250 2.86 -11.58 1.58
N ILE A 251 3.67 -12.37 2.27
CA ILE A 251 3.34 -12.94 3.59
C ILE A 251 3.08 -11.82 4.60
N SER A 252 3.99 -10.85 4.68
CA SER A 252 3.86 -9.71 5.58
C SER A 252 2.57 -8.92 5.33
N ALA A 253 2.23 -8.68 4.06
CA ALA A 253 1.01 -7.98 3.69
C ALA A 253 -0.26 -8.78 4.05
N ALA A 254 -0.26 -10.11 3.89
CA ALA A 254 -1.39 -10.95 4.29
C ALA A 254 -1.58 -10.94 5.82
N LYS A 255 -0.50 -11.02 6.60
CA LYS A 255 -0.51 -10.89 8.07
C LYS A 255 -1.06 -9.53 8.50
N ALA A 256 -0.64 -8.45 7.83
CA ALA A 256 -1.14 -7.11 8.13
C ALA A 256 -2.65 -6.98 7.91
N VAL A 257 -3.21 -7.60 6.86
CA VAL A 257 -4.67 -7.63 6.63
C VAL A 257 -5.38 -8.38 7.75
N ALA A 258 -4.88 -9.56 8.16
CA ALA A 258 -5.47 -10.34 9.24
C ALA A 258 -5.43 -9.58 10.58
N TYR A 259 -4.30 -8.94 10.91
CA TYR A 259 -4.14 -8.13 12.11
C TYR A 259 -5.08 -6.91 12.12
N ALA A 260 -5.11 -6.15 11.02
CA ALA A 260 -5.99 -4.98 10.90
C ALA A 260 -7.48 -5.36 11.01
N THR A 261 -7.86 -6.55 10.50
CA THR A 261 -9.21 -7.09 10.65
C THR A 261 -9.54 -7.37 12.13
N GLY A 262 -8.60 -7.96 12.87
CA GLY A 262 -8.73 -8.18 14.32
C GLY A 262 -8.95 -6.86 15.08
N LEU A 263 -8.13 -5.84 14.80
CA LEU A 263 -8.27 -4.51 15.39
C LEU A 263 -9.61 -3.84 15.07
N LEU A 264 -10.12 -4.01 13.85
CA LEU A 264 -11.43 -3.47 13.47
C LEU A 264 -12.55 -4.08 14.32
N ILE A 265 -12.51 -5.39 14.54
CA ILE A 265 -13.52 -6.09 15.34
C ILE A 265 -13.43 -5.70 16.80
N GLU A 266 -12.21 -5.64 17.36
CA GLU A 266 -11.97 -5.20 18.72
C GLU A 266 -12.47 -3.76 18.94
N SER A 267 -12.20 -2.87 17.97
CA SER A 267 -12.69 -1.50 18.03
C SER A 267 -14.22 -1.42 17.93
N ALA A 268 -14.84 -2.26 17.11
CA ALA A 268 -16.32 -2.31 17.01
C ALA A 268 -16.97 -2.82 18.31
N ASP A 269 -16.45 -3.90 18.89
CA ASP A 269 -16.90 -4.42 20.19
C ASP A 269 -16.68 -3.40 21.29
N GLY A 270 -15.52 -2.72 21.29
CA GLY A 270 -15.19 -1.67 22.24
C GLY A 270 -16.13 -0.46 22.16
N VAL A 271 -16.54 -0.03 20.97
CA VAL A 271 -17.53 1.05 20.80
C VAL A 271 -18.88 0.64 21.35
N ILE A 272 -19.34 -0.58 21.09
CA ILE A 272 -20.62 -1.10 21.59
C ILE A 272 -20.61 -1.24 23.11
N SER A 273 -19.50 -1.69 23.68
CA SER A 273 -19.33 -1.81 25.13
C SER A 273 -19.03 -0.47 25.83
N GLY A 274 -18.83 0.62 25.08
CA GLY A 274 -18.48 1.93 25.60
C GLY A 274 -17.03 2.08 26.07
N SER A 275 -16.16 1.08 25.78
CA SER A 275 -14.75 1.11 26.15
C SER A 275 -13.85 1.78 25.10
N HIS A 276 -14.31 1.92 23.87
CA HIS A 276 -13.60 2.56 22.77
C HIS A 276 -14.41 3.72 22.18
N SER A 277 -13.70 4.69 21.60
CA SER A 277 -14.33 5.83 20.92
C SER A 277 -14.63 5.54 19.45
N LEU A 278 -15.53 6.33 18.85
CA LEU A 278 -15.85 6.26 17.43
C LEU A 278 -14.62 6.56 16.55
N GLU A 279 -13.71 7.41 17.01
CA GLU A 279 -12.45 7.73 16.31
C GLU A 279 -11.51 6.50 16.23
N GLN A 280 -11.47 5.67 17.27
CA GLN A 280 -10.70 4.40 17.23
C GLN A 280 -11.22 3.46 16.16
N LEU A 281 -12.55 3.38 15.98
CA LEU A 281 -13.15 2.60 14.91
C LEU A 281 -12.80 3.15 13.51
N ILE A 282 -12.75 4.49 13.35
CA ILE A 282 -12.30 5.14 12.12
C ILE A 282 -10.84 4.77 11.83
N VAL A 283 -9.96 4.84 12.85
CA VAL A 283 -8.54 4.49 12.70
C VAL A 283 -8.39 3.03 12.29
N ALA A 284 -9.08 2.10 12.95
CA ALA A 284 -9.04 0.67 12.62
C ALA A 284 -9.53 0.40 11.18
N SER A 285 -10.59 1.07 10.74
CA SER A 285 -11.10 0.97 9.37
C SER A 285 -10.10 1.49 8.31
N ASN A 286 -9.39 2.57 8.63
CA ASN A 286 -8.34 3.10 7.76
C ASN A 286 -7.14 2.15 7.69
N GLU A 287 -6.78 1.48 8.80
CA GLU A 287 -5.71 0.49 8.85
C GLU A 287 -6.03 -0.74 7.97
N VAL A 288 -7.29 -1.22 7.99
CA VAL A 288 -7.77 -2.25 7.06
C VAL A 288 -7.58 -1.82 5.60
N SER A 289 -7.96 -0.59 5.26
CA SER A 289 -7.80 -0.08 3.90
C SER A 289 -6.33 -0.01 3.48
N ALA A 290 -5.45 0.41 4.39
CA ALA A 290 -4.01 0.50 4.17
C ALA A 290 -3.37 -0.90 3.96
N ALA A 291 -3.68 -1.85 4.84
CA ALA A 291 -3.20 -3.23 4.74
C ALA A 291 -3.68 -3.90 3.44
N THR A 292 -4.93 -3.67 3.06
CA THR A 292 -5.50 -4.15 1.79
C THR A 292 -4.74 -3.61 0.58
N ALA A 293 -4.44 -2.32 0.55
CA ALA A 293 -3.66 -1.71 -0.53
C ALA A 293 -2.24 -2.28 -0.59
N GLN A 294 -1.62 -2.55 0.56
CA GLN A 294 -0.30 -3.19 0.64
C GLN A 294 -0.32 -4.61 0.05
N LEU A 295 -1.35 -5.42 0.33
CA LEU A 295 -1.48 -6.76 -0.21
C LEU A 295 -1.61 -6.75 -1.74
N VAL A 296 -2.44 -5.86 -2.30
CA VAL A 296 -2.57 -5.69 -3.75
C VAL A 296 -1.25 -5.26 -4.38
N ALA A 297 -0.57 -4.31 -3.75
CA ALA A 297 0.73 -3.83 -4.24
C ALA A 297 1.78 -4.94 -4.23
N ALA A 298 1.85 -5.74 -3.16
CA ALA A 298 2.77 -6.88 -3.06
C ALA A 298 2.49 -7.94 -4.15
N SER A 299 1.23 -8.27 -4.40
CA SER A 299 0.85 -9.20 -5.48
C SER A 299 1.23 -8.66 -6.86
N ARG A 300 0.93 -7.39 -7.14
CA ARG A 300 1.18 -6.74 -8.44
C ARG A 300 2.64 -6.76 -8.87
N VAL A 301 3.60 -6.82 -7.95
CA VAL A 301 5.03 -6.87 -8.27
C VAL A 301 5.39 -7.96 -9.28
N LYS A 302 4.76 -9.13 -9.16
CA LYS A 302 5.04 -10.29 -10.02
C LYS A 302 3.88 -10.70 -10.93
N ALA A 303 2.71 -10.08 -10.77
CA ALA A 303 1.56 -10.37 -11.62
C ALA A 303 1.80 -9.86 -13.06
N SER A 304 1.32 -10.61 -14.03
CA SER A 304 1.25 -10.16 -15.43
C SER A 304 0.27 -8.99 -15.57
N LEU A 305 0.54 -8.06 -16.49
CA LEU A 305 -0.38 -6.93 -16.78
C LEU A 305 -1.78 -7.38 -17.23
N MET A 306 -1.87 -8.58 -17.84
CA MET A 306 -3.13 -9.15 -18.34
C MET A 306 -3.73 -10.20 -17.39
N SER A 307 -3.18 -10.33 -16.18
CA SER A 307 -3.66 -11.30 -15.19
C SER A 307 -5.11 -10.99 -14.79
N LYS A 308 -5.99 -11.98 -14.99
CA LYS A 308 -7.39 -11.88 -14.57
C LYS A 308 -7.54 -12.05 -13.06
N THR A 309 -6.67 -12.81 -12.42
CA THR A 309 -6.67 -13.00 -10.97
C THR A 309 -6.22 -11.73 -10.27
N GLN A 310 -5.20 -11.04 -10.80
CA GLN A 310 -4.80 -9.72 -10.32
C GLN A 310 -5.92 -8.69 -10.45
N GLN A 311 -6.65 -8.68 -11.57
CA GLN A 311 -7.81 -7.79 -11.73
C GLN A 311 -8.91 -8.08 -10.71
N ARG A 312 -9.20 -9.37 -10.43
CA ARG A 312 -10.15 -9.76 -9.36
C ARG A 312 -9.70 -9.28 -7.99
N LEU A 313 -8.40 -9.40 -7.69
CA LEU A 313 -7.82 -8.92 -6.45
C LEU A 313 -7.99 -7.40 -6.31
N GLU A 314 -7.78 -6.64 -7.37
CA GLU A 314 -7.97 -5.19 -7.38
C GLU A 314 -9.44 -4.80 -7.18
N VAL A 315 -10.37 -5.53 -7.80
CA VAL A 315 -11.81 -5.34 -7.58
C VAL A 315 -12.21 -5.66 -6.14
N ALA A 316 -11.69 -6.76 -5.59
CA ALA A 316 -11.93 -7.12 -4.19
C ALA A 316 -11.37 -6.06 -3.21
N SER A 317 -10.17 -5.54 -3.48
CA SER A 317 -9.57 -4.44 -2.72
C SER A 317 -10.42 -3.16 -2.74
N LYS A 318 -10.96 -2.83 -3.90
CA LYS A 318 -11.87 -1.68 -4.03
C LYS A 318 -13.12 -1.88 -3.18
N ALA A 319 -13.70 -3.08 -3.20
CA ALA A 319 -14.87 -3.39 -2.39
C ALA A 319 -14.61 -3.23 -0.88
N VAL A 320 -13.44 -3.68 -0.38
CA VAL A 320 -13.02 -3.45 1.02
C VAL A 320 -12.90 -1.96 1.30
N THR A 321 -12.20 -1.22 0.45
CA THR A 321 -12.01 0.23 0.62
C THR A 321 -13.33 0.99 0.63
N ASP A 322 -14.26 0.64 -0.24
CA ASP A 322 -15.57 1.29 -0.34
C ASP A 322 -16.43 0.96 0.90
N ALA A 323 -16.37 -0.27 1.42
CA ALA A 323 -17.03 -0.67 2.66
C ALA A 323 -16.44 0.08 3.88
N CYS A 324 -15.11 0.21 3.96
CA CYS A 324 -14.44 1.00 5.01
C CYS A 324 -14.85 2.48 4.95
N LYS A 325 -14.91 3.08 3.76
CA LYS A 325 -15.39 4.46 3.59
C LYS A 325 -16.85 4.62 3.99
N ALA A 326 -17.68 3.62 3.74
CA ALA A 326 -19.09 3.65 4.17
C ALA A 326 -19.20 3.65 5.69
N LEU A 327 -18.46 2.77 6.39
CA LEU A 327 -18.39 2.76 7.85
C LEU A 327 -17.92 4.11 8.40
N VAL A 328 -16.83 4.67 7.86
CA VAL A 328 -16.31 5.97 8.31
C VAL A 328 -17.33 7.10 8.14
N ARG A 329 -18.05 7.13 7.01
CA ARG A 329 -19.12 8.13 6.79
C ARG A 329 -20.25 7.99 7.82
N GLN A 330 -20.66 6.74 8.08
CA GLN A 330 -21.70 6.43 9.04
C GLN A 330 -21.31 6.85 10.46
N VAL A 331 -20.10 6.50 10.89
CA VAL A 331 -19.55 6.90 12.19
C VAL A 331 -19.48 8.41 12.33
N LYS A 332 -19.03 9.14 11.30
CA LYS A 332 -19.03 10.61 11.30
C LYS A 332 -20.42 11.22 11.42
N THR A 333 -21.43 10.63 10.76
CA THR A 333 -22.81 11.08 10.89
C THR A 333 -23.31 10.90 12.31
N ILE A 334 -23.00 9.77 12.96
CA ILE A 334 -23.35 9.50 14.36
C ILE A 334 -22.65 10.51 15.29
N SER A 335 -21.35 10.72 15.13
CA SER A 335 -20.56 11.66 15.92
C SER A 335 -21.08 13.10 15.81
N ASN A 336 -21.42 13.55 14.59
CA ASN A 336 -21.97 14.88 14.38
C ASN A 336 -23.37 15.04 15.00
N ALA A 337 -24.20 14.00 14.98
CA ALA A 337 -25.51 14.03 15.61
C ALA A 337 -25.45 14.11 17.15
N GLN A 338 -24.37 13.61 17.75
CA GLN A 338 -24.12 13.71 19.20
C GLN A 338 -23.49 15.05 19.61
N GLY A 339 -22.90 15.81 18.69
CA GLY A 339 -22.23 17.09 18.93
C GLY A 339 -23.09 18.35 18.71
N ASP A 340 -24.33 18.21 18.25
CA ASP A 340 -25.16 19.34 17.78
C ASP A 340 -26.03 19.97 18.89
N ASP A 341 -25.79 19.65 20.15
CA ASP A 341 -26.56 20.19 21.29
C ASP A 341 -26.17 21.63 21.74
N ASP A 342 -25.16 22.25 21.11
CA ASP A 342 -24.69 23.60 21.49
C ASP A 342 -24.83 24.61 20.34
N VAL A 343 -26.07 24.76 19.83
CA VAL A 343 -26.39 25.80 18.82
C VAL A 343 -26.47 27.17 19.50
N THR A 344 -25.33 27.81 19.67
CA THR A 344 -25.24 29.21 20.09
C THR A 344 -25.76 30.11 18.95
N ASP A 345 -26.80 30.90 19.18
CA ASP A 345 -27.29 31.86 18.18
C ASP A 345 -26.32 33.05 18.08
N TYR A 346 -25.34 32.93 17.20
CA TYR A 346 -24.34 33.99 16.96
C TYR A 346 -24.93 35.30 16.41
N LYS A 347 -26.16 35.29 15.86
CA LYS A 347 -26.82 36.49 15.31
C LYS A 347 -27.45 37.36 16.41
N ALA A 348 -27.83 36.77 17.52
CA ALA A 348 -28.38 37.48 18.66
C ALA A 348 -27.32 38.02 19.63
N MET A 349 -26.05 37.74 19.40
CA MET A 349 -24.96 38.06 20.30
C MET A 349 -24.48 39.51 20.15
N PRO A 350 -24.18 40.23 21.24
CA PRO A 350 -23.61 41.58 21.19
C PRO A 350 -22.27 41.58 20.44
N SER A 351 -21.98 42.61 19.64
CA SER A 351 -20.80 42.70 18.79
C SER A 351 -19.46 42.51 19.52
N HIS A 352 -19.37 42.96 20.77
CA HIS A 352 -18.18 42.77 21.60
C HIS A 352 -18.00 41.29 22.01
N GLU A 353 -19.07 40.63 22.44
CA GLU A 353 -19.04 39.23 22.86
C GLU A 353 -18.75 38.31 21.66
N PHE A 354 -19.33 38.59 20.51
CA PHE A 354 -19.01 37.91 19.25
C PHE A 354 -17.53 37.97 18.92
N LYS A 355 -16.93 39.16 19.04
CA LYS A 355 -15.50 39.37 18.75
C LYS A 355 -14.58 38.61 19.72
N VAL A 356 -14.95 38.53 20.98
CA VAL A 356 -14.21 37.72 21.99
C VAL A 356 -14.32 36.25 21.66
N ARG A 357 -15.50 35.72 21.34
CA ARG A 357 -15.72 34.35 20.95
C ARG A 357 -14.96 33.98 19.65
N GLU A 358 -14.99 34.88 18.68
CA GLU A 358 -14.23 34.71 17.45
C GLU A 358 -12.70 34.54 17.73
N MET A 359 -12.14 35.38 18.60
CA MET A 359 -10.76 35.31 19.02
C MET A 359 -10.45 34.03 19.81
N GLU A 360 -11.34 33.63 20.73
CA GLU A 360 -11.21 32.39 21.49
C GLU A 360 -11.16 31.17 20.56
N GLN A 361 -12.06 31.11 19.58
CA GLN A 361 -12.06 30.05 18.58
C GLN A 361 -10.79 30.02 17.70
N GLN A 362 -10.27 31.20 17.32
CA GLN A 362 -9.00 31.27 16.59
C GLN A 362 -7.82 30.74 17.43
N VAL A 363 -7.79 31.08 18.74
CA VAL A 363 -6.75 30.56 19.66
C VAL A 363 -6.88 29.04 19.83
N GLU A 364 -8.11 28.54 19.93
CA GLU A 364 -8.35 27.09 20.04
C GLU A 364 -7.92 26.34 18.78
N ILE A 365 -8.24 26.86 17.60
CA ILE A 365 -7.78 26.30 16.31
C ILE A 365 -6.25 26.20 16.29
N LEU A 366 -5.53 27.28 16.65
CA LEU A 366 -4.06 27.28 16.67
C LEU A 366 -3.48 26.25 17.67
N LYS A 367 -4.12 26.06 18.83
CA LYS A 367 -3.72 25.02 19.80
C LYS A 367 -3.92 23.64 19.22
N LEU A 368 -5.09 23.35 18.62
CA LEU A 368 -5.41 22.07 17.99
C LEU A 368 -4.45 21.76 16.82
N GLU A 369 -4.11 22.74 16.00
CA GLU A 369 -3.13 22.56 14.91
C GLU A 369 -1.72 22.22 15.44
N LYS A 370 -1.27 22.89 16.52
CA LYS A 370 -0.01 22.57 17.20
C LYS A 370 -0.01 21.15 17.75
N ASP A 371 -1.09 20.77 18.43
CA ASP A 371 -1.25 19.45 19.04
C ASP A 371 -1.35 18.34 17.96
N LEU A 372 -2.05 18.63 16.86
CA LEU A 372 -2.10 17.76 15.68
C LEU A 372 -0.70 17.56 15.08
N GLY A 373 0.08 18.63 14.95
CA GLY A 373 1.47 18.55 14.46
C GLY A 373 2.35 17.69 15.38
N ALA A 374 2.21 17.83 16.70
CA ALA A 374 2.93 17.02 17.68
C ALA A 374 2.49 15.55 17.64
N ALA A 375 1.18 15.29 17.52
CA ALA A 375 0.64 13.94 17.42
C ALA A 375 1.11 13.23 16.14
N ARG A 376 1.12 13.93 15.01
CA ARG A 376 1.64 13.39 13.73
C ARG A 376 3.12 13.01 13.81
N ARG A 377 3.95 13.83 14.48
CA ARG A 377 5.38 13.49 14.69
C ARG A 377 5.52 12.23 15.55
N ARG A 378 4.83 12.16 16.70
CA ARG A 378 4.85 10.98 17.57
C ARG A 378 4.38 9.72 16.84
N LEU A 379 3.32 9.80 16.04
CA LEU A 379 2.85 8.68 15.24
C LEU A 379 3.92 8.22 14.22
N GLY A 380 4.62 9.16 13.58
CA GLY A 380 5.73 8.85 12.69
C GLY A 380 6.88 8.11 13.40
N GLU A 381 7.24 8.55 14.62
CA GLU A 381 8.25 7.89 15.45
C GLU A 381 7.81 6.48 15.88
N MET A 382 6.55 6.32 16.33
CA MET A 382 6.01 5.01 16.70
C MET A 382 6.00 4.02 15.53
N ARG A 383 5.56 4.45 14.33
CA ARG A 383 5.57 3.62 13.13
C ARG A 383 6.98 3.22 12.70
N ARG A 384 7.95 4.13 12.84
CA ARG A 384 9.36 3.86 12.58
C ARG A 384 9.92 2.84 13.58
N ALA A 385 9.65 3.03 14.86
CA ALA A 385 10.05 2.10 15.90
C ALA A 385 9.42 0.71 15.72
N GLY A 386 8.10 0.65 15.40
CA GLY A 386 7.40 -0.61 15.12
C GLY A 386 7.99 -1.36 13.95
N TYR A 387 8.31 -0.67 12.85
CA TYR A 387 8.96 -1.28 11.68
C TYR A 387 10.32 -1.93 12.00
N HIS A 388 11.03 -1.41 13.02
CA HIS A 388 12.29 -1.99 13.50
C HIS A 388 12.13 -3.02 14.63
N GLN A 389 10.92 -3.20 15.19
CA GLN A 389 10.61 -4.12 16.28
C GLN A 389 9.87 -5.40 15.84
N GLU A 390 9.25 -5.42 14.65
CA GLU A 390 8.60 -6.62 14.10
C GLU A 390 9.60 -7.71 13.66
N ASP A 391 10.74 -7.69 14.32
CA ASP A 391 11.85 -8.63 14.12
C ASP A 391 11.99 -9.60 15.29
#